data_f52b4ddc6c847938a620a56cf2900fec
#
_entry.id   f52b4ddc6c847938a620a56cf2900fec
#
_cell.length_a   1.000
_cell.length_b   1.000
_cell.length_c   1.000
_cell.angle_alpha   90.00
_cell.angle_beta   90.00
_cell.angle_gamma   90.00
#
_symmetry.space_group_name_H-M   'P 1'
#
loop_
_entity.id
_entity.type
_entity.pdbx_description
1 polymer ?
#
loop_
_entity_poly.entity_id
_entity_poly.type
_entity_poly.pdbx_seq_one_letter_code
_entity_poly.pdbx_strand_id
1 'polypeptide(L)'
;MGDLIRKFAVALILMVGVVGCSDNDNALKITGPEVSQGPGRVYPITQVNFASNDGVQVSALFGVRSGSRDLPVVILLHDLGGDKNDWLSGTGAFVELLEHDYAVLAIDLRGHGNTPLPEDRQVLELVDLENSFLDVHAALTWLQSQDGVDANRVAVVGSGSGGNVAYVSLGVFPEQIKTGISLSPGLWEVASLTPLVIGDGINPFEPQSMLYMVGDQDQLQGPDITLSYVDFARNLESLTAEPKSLRVFQNSADHGFELLDNVPEALDLLFLWLENNL
;
A
#
# COMPACT_ATOMS: atom_id res chain seq x y z
N MET A 1 8.86 19.83 17.02
CA MET A 1 8.98 18.57 16.32
C MET A 1 8.05 18.53 15.10
N GLY A 2 6.76 18.82 15.20
CA GLY A 2 5.82 18.82 14.08
C GLY A 2 6.17 19.72 12.89
N ASP A 3 6.71 20.90 13.13
CA ASP A 3 7.11 21.85 12.06
C ASP A 3 8.35 21.40 11.28
N LEU A 4 9.23 20.63 11.90
CA LEU A 4 10.43 20.07 11.27
C LEU A 4 10.04 18.89 10.36
N ILE A 5 9.15 18.03 10.83
CA ILE A 5 8.62 16.88 10.08
C ILE A 5 7.86 17.36 8.83
N ARG A 6 7.00 18.40 8.97
CA ARG A 6 6.31 19.01 7.82
C ARG A 6 7.27 19.58 6.77
N LYS A 7 8.37 20.19 7.18
CA LYS A 7 9.39 20.73 6.26
C LYS A 7 10.14 19.63 5.52
N PHE A 8 10.34 18.46 6.14
CA PHE A 8 10.98 17.31 5.49
C PHE A 8 10.05 16.62 4.50
N ALA A 9 8.79 16.45 4.83
CA ALA A 9 7.79 15.89 3.90
C ALA A 9 7.68 16.77 2.63
N VAL A 10 7.63 18.09 2.77
CA VAL A 10 7.62 19.02 1.64
C VAL A 10 8.92 18.99 0.85
N ALA A 11 10.09 18.82 1.50
CA ALA A 11 11.38 18.73 0.82
C ALA A 11 11.51 17.40 0.03
N LEU A 12 10.97 16.32 0.53
CA LEU A 12 10.94 15.03 -0.18
C LEU A 12 10.04 15.09 -1.41
N ILE A 13 8.87 15.71 -1.31
CA ILE A 13 7.94 15.92 -2.43
C ILE A 13 8.58 16.78 -3.52
N LEU A 14 9.36 17.81 -3.16
CA LEU A 14 10.05 18.70 -4.11
C LEU A 14 11.20 17.99 -4.86
N MET A 15 11.80 16.93 -4.32
CA MET A 15 12.83 16.16 -5.03
C MET A 15 12.27 15.18 -6.07
N VAL A 16 11.04 14.73 -5.91
CA VAL A 16 10.36 13.83 -6.87
C VAL A 16 9.76 14.60 -8.06
N GLY A 17 9.60 15.92 -7.95
CA GLY A 17 8.98 16.80 -8.96
C GLY A 17 9.80 17.06 -10.24
N VAL A 18 10.85 16.29 -10.55
CA VAL A 18 11.67 16.47 -11.77
C VAL A 18 11.84 15.13 -12.52
N VAL A 19 10.79 14.37 -12.70
CA VAL A 19 10.78 13.32 -13.74
C VAL A 19 9.80 13.77 -14.81
N GLY A 20 10.35 14.26 -15.90
CA GLY A 20 9.60 14.83 -17.02
C GLY A 20 8.67 13.83 -17.65
N CYS A 21 7.45 14.25 -17.93
CA CYS A 21 6.53 13.64 -18.86
C CYS A 21 7.21 13.52 -20.23
N SER A 22 7.42 12.31 -20.71
CA SER A 22 7.59 12.04 -22.14
C SER A 22 6.27 11.52 -22.66
N ASP A 23 5.60 12.36 -23.45
CA ASP A 23 4.44 11.96 -24.26
C ASP A 23 4.84 10.79 -25.16
N ASN A 24 4.24 9.64 -24.94
CA ASN A 24 4.16 8.57 -25.92
C ASN A 24 2.74 8.00 -25.92
N ASP A 25 1.92 8.59 -26.79
CA ASP A 25 0.66 8.02 -27.26
C ASP A 25 0.92 6.71 -28.02
N ASN A 26 1.07 5.62 -27.32
CA ASN A 26 0.85 4.28 -27.82
C ASN A 26 0.16 3.48 -26.73
N ALA A 27 -1.17 3.44 -26.81
CA ALA A 27 -1.98 2.51 -26.05
C ALA A 27 -1.62 1.06 -26.48
N LEU A 28 -0.54 0.54 -25.90
CA LEU A 28 -0.28 -0.88 -25.90
C LEU A 28 -1.37 -1.53 -25.05
N LYS A 29 -2.24 -2.29 -25.72
CA LYS A 29 -3.00 -3.35 -25.04
C LYS A 29 -1.98 -4.33 -24.51
N ILE A 30 -1.52 -4.10 -23.28
CA ILE A 30 -0.77 -5.10 -22.53
C ILE A 30 -1.83 -6.10 -22.07
N THR A 31 -2.03 -7.15 -22.86
CA THR A 31 -2.41 -8.43 -22.30
C THR A 31 -1.22 -8.79 -21.42
N GLY A 32 -1.38 -8.65 -20.09
CA GLY A 32 -0.32 -8.94 -19.14
C GLY A 32 0.24 -10.36 -19.35
N PRO A 33 1.46 -10.64 -18.94
CA PRO A 33 2.04 -11.96 -19.05
C PRO A 33 1.12 -12.97 -18.34
N GLU A 34 0.66 -13.99 -19.10
CA GLU A 34 0.12 -15.18 -18.48
C GLU A 34 1.27 -15.87 -17.73
N VAL A 35 1.33 -15.72 -16.43
CA VAL A 35 2.26 -16.49 -15.60
C VAL A 35 1.68 -17.89 -15.47
N SER A 36 2.15 -18.80 -16.34
CA SER A 36 1.85 -20.22 -16.24
C SER A 36 2.94 -20.90 -15.41
N GLN A 37 2.67 -21.23 -14.16
CA GLN A 37 3.51 -22.10 -13.36
C GLN A 37 2.70 -23.29 -12.86
N GLY A 38 3.00 -24.48 -13.39
CA GLY A 38 2.41 -25.74 -12.99
C GLY A 38 1.15 -26.16 -13.78
N PRO A 39 0.85 -27.48 -13.84
CA PRO A 39 -0.25 -27.97 -14.64
C PRO A 39 -1.60 -27.58 -14.03
N GLY A 40 -2.27 -26.58 -14.59
CA GLY A 40 -3.68 -26.30 -14.37
C GLY A 40 -4.06 -25.02 -13.63
N ARG A 41 -3.11 -24.19 -13.18
CA ARG A 41 -3.42 -22.88 -12.58
C ARG A 41 -3.10 -21.75 -13.54
N VAL A 42 -4.09 -20.93 -13.89
CA VAL A 42 -3.94 -19.74 -14.72
C VAL A 42 -4.35 -18.53 -13.88
N TYR A 43 -3.45 -17.57 -13.80
CA TYR A 43 -3.63 -16.30 -13.09
C TYR A 43 -3.63 -15.15 -14.10
N PRO A 44 -4.79 -14.81 -14.69
CA PRO A 44 -4.86 -13.63 -15.53
C PRO A 44 -4.63 -12.38 -14.70
N ILE A 45 -3.68 -11.56 -15.12
CA ILE A 45 -3.44 -10.22 -14.55
C ILE A 45 -3.95 -9.21 -15.56
N THR A 46 -4.88 -8.36 -15.15
CA THR A 46 -5.51 -7.36 -16.00
C THR A 46 -5.33 -5.96 -15.43
N GLN A 47 -5.09 -4.98 -16.30
CA GLN A 47 -5.16 -3.58 -15.89
C GLN A 47 -6.63 -3.16 -15.82
N VAL A 48 -7.00 -2.53 -14.74
CA VAL A 48 -8.35 -2.02 -14.47
C VAL A 48 -8.30 -0.57 -14.01
N ASN A 49 -9.41 0.15 -14.17
CA ASN A 49 -9.56 1.51 -13.67
C ASN A 49 -10.92 1.66 -13.00
N PHE A 50 -10.97 2.44 -11.93
CA PHE A 50 -12.19 2.75 -11.21
C PHE A 50 -12.12 4.14 -10.59
N ALA A 51 -13.28 4.79 -10.43
CA ALA A 51 -13.34 6.15 -9.93
C ALA A 51 -13.34 6.20 -8.40
N SER A 52 -12.54 7.07 -7.83
CA SER A 52 -12.64 7.51 -6.44
C SER A 52 -13.82 8.46 -6.25
N ASN A 53 -14.29 8.62 -5.02
CA ASN A 53 -15.44 9.48 -4.69
C ASN A 53 -15.19 10.96 -5.00
N ASP A 54 -13.93 11.39 -5.06
CA ASP A 54 -13.52 12.74 -5.43
C ASP A 54 -13.18 12.88 -6.93
N GLY A 55 -13.49 11.85 -7.73
CA GLY A 55 -13.39 11.87 -9.20
C GLY A 55 -12.04 11.40 -9.76
N VAL A 56 -11.03 11.12 -8.91
CA VAL A 56 -9.75 10.58 -9.35
C VAL A 56 -9.96 9.19 -9.97
N GLN A 57 -9.39 8.96 -11.16
CA GLN A 57 -9.42 7.67 -11.85
C GLN A 57 -8.23 6.81 -11.40
N VAL A 58 -8.48 5.90 -10.49
CA VAL A 58 -7.45 5.00 -9.94
C VAL A 58 -7.16 3.88 -10.93
N SER A 59 -5.90 3.71 -11.28
CA SER A 59 -5.40 2.62 -12.13
C SER A 59 -4.85 1.49 -11.26
N ALA A 60 -5.13 0.24 -11.63
CA ALA A 60 -4.70 -0.91 -10.87
C ALA A 60 -4.36 -2.11 -11.75
N LEU A 61 -3.58 -3.04 -11.19
CA LEU A 61 -3.44 -4.40 -11.69
C LEU A 61 -4.28 -5.33 -10.83
N PHE A 62 -5.14 -6.10 -11.47
CA PHE A 62 -5.98 -7.09 -10.78
C PHE A 62 -5.62 -8.49 -11.26
N GLY A 63 -5.31 -9.37 -10.31
CA GLY A 63 -5.06 -10.78 -10.53
C GLY A 63 -6.00 -11.63 -9.70
N VAL A 64 -6.58 -12.66 -10.33
CA VAL A 64 -7.42 -13.65 -9.67
C VAL A 64 -7.30 -14.98 -10.40
N ARG A 65 -7.26 -16.10 -9.65
CA ARG A 65 -7.20 -17.42 -10.26
C ARG A 65 -8.46 -17.72 -11.07
N SER A 66 -8.27 -18.18 -12.32
CA SER A 66 -9.38 -18.55 -13.19
C SER A 66 -10.26 -19.64 -12.55
N GLY A 67 -11.58 -19.37 -12.51
CA GLY A 67 -12.56 -20.31 -11.95
C GLY A 67 -12.60 -20.38 -10.44
N SER A 68 -11.87 -19.50 -9.73
CA SER A 68 -11.97 -19.38 -8.28
C SER A 68 -13.33 -18.84 -7.84
N ARG A 69 -13.64 -19.06 -6.58
CA ARG A 69 -14.79 -18.48 -5.88
C ARG A 69 -14.36 -18.08 -4.49
N ASP A 70 -14.85 -16.94 -4.05
CA ASP A 70 -14.71 -16.49 -2.66
C ASP A 70 -13.27 -16.41 -2.15
N LEU A 71 -12.28 -16.03 -3.02
CA LEU A 71 -10.91 -15.82 -2.59
C LEU A 71 -10.81 -14.55 -1.74
N PRO A 72 -10.04 -14.57 -0.63
CA PRO A 72 -9.71 -13.36 0.08
C PRO A 72 -8.86 -12.45 -0.81
N VAL A 73 -8.92 -11.15 -0.55
CA VAL A 73 -8.27 -10.14 -1.39
C VAL A 73 -7.15 -9.45 -0.63
N VAL A 74 -6.02 -9.25 -1.31
CA VAL A 74 -4.94 -8.40 -0.81
C VAL A 74 -4.81 -7.18 -1.73
N ILE A 75 -5.01 -5.98 -1.17
CA ILE A 75 -4.74 -4.71 -1.84
C ILE A 75 -3.29 -4.33 -1.55
N LEU A 76 -2.51 -4.03 -2.60
CA LEU A 76 -1.10 -3.67 -2.52
C LEU A 76 -0.90 -2.19 -2.83
N LEU A 77 -0.19 -1.49 -1.93
CA LEU A 77 0.07 -0.05 -1.99
C LEU A 77 1.57 0.20 -2.08
N HIS A 78 2.02 0.82 -3.18
CA HIS A 78 3.43 1.16 -3.41
C HIS A 78 3.92 2.31 -2.51
N ASP A 79 5.23 2.52 -2.48
CA ASP A 79 5.84 3.65 -1.78
C ASP A 79 5.79 4.95 -2.61
N LEU A 80 6.15 6.07 -1.98
CA LEU A 80 6.27 7.38 -2.61
C LEU A 80 7.24 7.33 -3.80
N GLY A 81 6.75 7.75 -4.96
CA GLY A 81 7.53 7.72 -6.21
C GLY A 81 7.53 6.38 -6.94
N GLY A 82 6.91 5.34 -6.35
CA GLY A 82 6.68 4.05 -6.98
C GLY A 82 5.37 3.97 -7.77
N ASP A 83 5.04 2.77 -8.21
CA ASP A 83 3.76 2.46 -8.86
C ASP A 83 3.34 0.99 -8.62
N LYS A 84 2.16 0.62 -9.09
CA LYS A 84 1.61 -0.75 -8.94
C LYS A 84 2.49 -1.87 -9.47
N ASN A 85 3.44 -1.56 -10.41
CA ASN A 85 4.32 -2.57 -11.02
C ASN A 85 5.47 -2.95 -10.09
N ASP A 86 5.77 -2.17 -9.06
CA ASP A 86 6.80 -2.50 -8.07
C ASP A 86 6.54 -3.86 -7.42
N TRP A 87 5.28 -4.22 -7.22
CA TRP A 87 4.86 -5.50 -6.65
C TRP A 87 5.03 -6.72 -7.58
N LEU A 88 5.33 -6.49 -8.87
CA LEU A 88 5.69 -7.53 -9.84
C LEU A 88 7.20 -7.72 -9.94
N SER A 89 7.98 -6.80 -9.36
CA SER A 89 9.45 -6.82 -9.35
C SER A 89 9.99 -7.68 -8.20
N GLY A 90 11.30 -7.92 -8.18
CA GLY A 90 11.96 -8.64 -7.10
C GLY A 90 11.42 -10.06 -6.90
N THR A 91 10.97 -10.39 -5.70
CA THR A 91 10.31 -11.68 -5.38
C THR A 91 8.98 -11.85 -6.11
N GLY A 92 8.44 -10.77 -6.66
CA GLY A 92 7.14 -10.80 -7.30
C GLY A 92 6.02 -11.09 -6.32
N ALA A 93 5.96 -10.39 -5.19
CA ALA A 93 5.00 -10.61 -4.11
C ALA A 93 3.53 -10.66 -4.61
N PHE A 94 3.24 -9.95 -5.71
CA PHE A 94 1.95 -10.05 -6.39
C PHE A 94 1.65 -11.48 -6.86
N VAL A 95 2.63 -12.14 -7.49
CA VAL A 95 2.48 -13.51 -8.03
C VAL A 95 2.47 -14.53 -6.89
N GLU A 96 3.34 -14.35 -5.89
CA GLU A 96 3.38 -15.20 -4.70
C GLU A 96 2.02 -15.23 -3.97
N LEU A 97 1.38 -14.07 -3.82
CA LEU A 97 0.04 -14.00 -3.23
C LEU A 97 -1.02 -14.74 -4.08
N LEU A 98 -0.96 -14.64 -5.42
CA LEU A 98 -1.84 -15.41 -6.31
C LEU A 98 -1.63 -16.93 -6.16
N GLU A 99 -0.39 -17.37 -6.00
CA GLU A 99 -0.05 -18.78 -5.81
C GLU A 99 -0.52 -19.34 -4.46
N HIS A 100 -0.67 -18.46 -3.45
CA HIS A 100 -1.24 -18.77 -2.14
C HIS A 100 -2.77 -18.58 -2.05
N ASP A 101 -3.45 -18.60 -3.20
CA ASP A 101 -4.91 -18.53 -3.29
C ASP A 101 -5.52 -17.22 -2.75
N TYR A 102 -4.83 -16.09 -2.89
CA TYR A 102 -5.40 -14.75 -2.75
C TYR A 102 -5.77 -14.18 -4.12
N ALA A 103 -6.79 -13.33 -4.18
CA ALA A 103 -6.94 -12.37 -5.25
C ALA A 103 -6.10 -11.13 -4.89
N VAL A 104 -5.49 -10.48 -5.87
CA VAL A 104 -4.54 -9.38 -5.65
C VAL A 104 -4.93 -8.17 -6.47
N LEU A 105 -4.94 -7.01 -5.82
CA LEU A 105 -5.20 -5.72 -6.45
C LEU A 105 -4.08 -4.74 -6.09
N ALA A 106 -3.11 -4.52 -6.99
CA ALA A 106 -2.09 -3.48 -6.81
C ALA A 106 -2.57 -2.19 -7.45
N ILE A 107 -2.68 -1.11 -6.67
CA ILE A 107 -3.19 0.19 -7.16
C ILE A 107 -2.04 1.20 -7.30
N ASP A 108 -2.17 2.09 -8.28
CA ASP A 108 -1.41 3.34 -8.30
C ASP A 108 -2.14 4.32 -7.38
N LEU A 109 -1.48 4.79 -6.33
CA LEU A 109 -2.01 5.87 -5.50
C LEU A 109 -2.04 7.18 -6.31
N ARG A 110 -2.94 8.09 -5.97
CA ARG A 110 -3.10 9.39 -6.66
C ARG A 110 -1.77 10.11 -6.87
N GLY A 111 -1.58 10.67 -8.07
CA GLY A 111 -0.33 11.33 -8.48
C GLY A 111 0.83 10.40 -8.82
N HIS A 112 0.60 9.07 -8.89
CA HIS A 112 1.61 8.08 -9.23
C HIS A 112 1.16 7.18 -10.38
N GLY A 113 2.12 6.62 -11.09
CA GLY A 113 1.88 5.68 -12.17
C GLY A 113 0.89 6.22 -13.22
N ASN A 114 -0.24 5.54 -13.37
CA ASN A 114 -1.31 5.95 -14.28
C ASN A 114 -2.52 6.59 -13.56
N THR A 115 -2.46 6.79 -12.26
CA THR A 115 -3.48 7.49 -11.48
C THR A 115 -3.14 8.98 -11.42
N PRO A 116 -3.96 9.88 -12.01
CA PRO A 116 -3.69 11.31 -11.99
C PRO A 116 -3.88 11.91 -10.58
N LEU A 117 -3.41 13.13 -10.42
CA LEU A 117 -3.85 14.01 -9.33
C LEU A 117 -5.30 14.47 -9.58
N PRO A 118 -6.01 14.98 -8.55
CA PRO A 118 -7.26 15.71 -8.75
C PRO A 118 -7.13 16.81 -9.82
N GLU A 119 -8.20 17.09 -10.56
CA GLU A 119 -8.19 17.99 -11.74
C GLU A 119 -7.66 19.41 -11.45
N ASP A 120 -7.78 19.87 -10.21
CA ASP A 120 -7.32 21.20 -9.77
C ASP A 120 -5.85 21.25 -9.36
N ARG A 121 -5.10 20.12 -9.49
CA ARG A 121 -3.71 19.98 -9.05
C ARG A 121 -2.76 19.61 -10.17
N GLN A 122 -1.57 20.22 -10.09
CA GLN A 122 -0.47 20.01 -11.05
C GLN A 122 0.76 19.36 -10.40
N VAL A 123 0.84 19.40 -9.07
CA VAL A 123 1.98 18.90 -8.28
C VAL A 123 1.42 18.12 -7.10
N LEU A 124 2.04 16.99 -6.80
CA LEU A 124 1.73 16.19 -5.62
C LEU A 124 2.03 16.97 -4.34
N GLU A 125 1.05 17.09 -3.49
CA GLU A 125 1.13 17.78 -2.20
C GLU A 125 0.86 16.81 -1.04
N LEU A 126 1.21 17.22 0.19
CA LEU A 126 0.95 16.40 1.39
C LEU A 126 -0.51 16.01 1.52
N VAL A 127 -1.44 16.91 1.20
CA VAL A 127 -2.88 16.64 1.26
C VAL A 127 -3.33 15.56 0.28
N ASP A 128 -2.62 15.34 -0.82
CA ASP A 128 -2.92 14.24 -1.76
C ASP A 128 -2.53 12.91 -1.13
N LEU A 129 -1.37 12.85 -0.47
CA LEU A 129 -0.95 11.68 0.29
C LEU A 129 -1.93 11.38 1.45
N GLU A 130 -2.35 12.42 2.18
CA GLU A 130 -3.35 12.30 3.26
C GLU A 130 -4.70 11.78 2.75
N ASN A 131 -5.07 12.09 1.51
CA ASN A 131 -6.30 11.64 0.87
C ASN A 131 -6.17 10.32 0.09
N SER A 132 -5.00 9.67 0.07
CA SER A 132 -4.80 8.42 -0.67
C SER A 132 -5.65 7.26 -0.14
N PHE A 133 -6.18 7.33 1.08
CA PHE A 133 -7.16 6.37 1.58
C PHE A 133 -8.47 6.36 0.77
N LEU A 134 -8.79 7.45 0.04
CA LEU A 134 -9.93 7.49 -0.88
C LEU A 134 -9.72 6.58 -2.09
N ASP A 135 -8.47 6.35 -2.51
CA ASP A 135 -8.12 5.42 -3.59
C ASP A 135 -8.33 3.98 -3.13
N VAL A 136 -8.01 3.69 -1.86
CA VAL A 136 -8.31 2.41 -1.23
C VAL A 136 -9.81 2.19 -1.11
N HIS A 137 -10.58 3.23 -0.73
CA HIS A 137 -12.04 3.15 -0.68
C HIS A 137 -12.66 2.85 -2.06
N ALA A 138 -12.13 3.47 -3.12
CA ALA A 138 -12.54 3.17 -4.49
C ALA A 138 -12.25 1.70 -4.85
N ALA A 139 -11.08 1.18 -4.46
CA ALA A 139 -10.72 -0.23 -4.63
C ALA A 139 -11.69 -1.16 -3.90
N LEU A 140 -12.00 -0.88 -2.62
CA LEU A 140 -12.98 -1.65 -1.83
C LEU A 140 -14.35 -1.66 -2.48
N THR A 141 -14.81 -0.53 -3.00
CA THR A 141 -16.09 -0.41 -3.70
C THR A 141 -16.09 -1.21 -5.01
N TRP A 142 -15.02 -1.11 -5.79
CA TRP A 142 -14.88 -1.85 -7.05
C TRP A 142 -14.88 -3.36 -6.84
N LEU A 143 -14.18 -3.85 -5.80
CA LEU A 143 -14.10 -5.27 -5.45
C LEU A 143 -15.46 -5.91 -5.17
N GLN A 144 -16.45 -5.17 -4.69
CA GLN A 144 -17.81 -5.68 -4.42
C GLN A 144 -18.51 -6.25 -5.67
N SER A 145 -18.08 -5.85 -6.86
CA SER A 145 -18.64 -6.28 -8.13
C SER A 145 -17.79 -7.30 -8.88
N GLN A 146 -16.68 -7.76 -8.30
CA GLN A 146 -15.78 -8.68 -8.98
C GLN A 146 -16.13 -10.14 -8.69
N ASP A 147 -16.11 -10.94 -9.76
CA ASP A 147 -16.29 -12.39 -9.63
C ASP A 147 -15.03 -13.07 -9.07
N GLY A 148 -15.22 -14.14 -8.31
CA GLY A 148 -14.15 -14.99 -7.82
C GLY A 148 -13.52 -14.55 -6.51
N VAL A 149 -13.92 -13.40 -5.95
CA VAL A 149 -13.39 -12.81 -4.71
C VAL A 149 -14.42 -12.76 -3.59
N ASP A 150 -13.98 -12.77 -2.35
CA ASP A 150 -14.76 -12.42 -1.18
C ASP A 150 -14.38 -11.02 -0.70
N ALA A 151 -15.14 -10.02 -1.12
CA ALA A 151 -14.92 -8.62 -0.77
C ALA A 151 -15.19 -8.30 0.73
N ASN A 152 -15.58 -9.28 1.55
CA ASN A 152 -15.65 -9.14 3.02
C ASN A 152 -14.37 -9.63 3.71
N ARG A 153 -13.44 -10.24 2.98
CA ARG A 153 -12.14 -10.67 3.46
C ARG A 153 -11.05 -9.93 2.68
N VAL A 154 -10.78 -8.70 3.12
CA VAL A 154 -9.79 -7.81 2.48
C VAL A 154 -8.68 -7.47 3.45
N ALA A 155 -7.44 -7.67 3.04
CA ALA A 155 -6.24 -7.14 3.66
C ALA A 155 -5.64 -6.01 2.83
N VAL A 156 -4.90 -5.11 3.48
CA VAL A 156 -4.14 -4.06 2.81
C VAL A 156 -2.67 -4.19 3.20
N VAL A 157 -1.77 -4.30 2.20
CA VAL A 157 -0.32 -4.37 2.39
C VAL A 157 0.31 -3.15 1.74
N GLY A 158 1.11 -2.40 2.47
CA GLY A 158 1.73 -1.19 1.96
C GLY A 158 3.23 -1.10 2.25
N SER A 159 3.97 -0.54 1.29
CA SER A 159 5.39 -0.24 1.36
C SER A 159 5.60 1.23 1.63
N GLY A 160 6.49 1.61 2.55
CA GLY A 160 6.82 2.99 2.85
C GLY A 160 5.59 3.86 3.13
N SER A 161 5.35 4.87 2.30
CA SER A 161 4.15 5.71 2.36
C SER A 161 2.86 4.93 2.16
N GLY A 162 2.85 3.89 1.30
CA GLY A 162 1.73 2.96 1.16
C GLY A 162 1.42 2.22 2.46
N GLY A 163 2.42 1.96 3.30
CA GLY A 163 2.24 1.40 4.65
C GLY A 163 1.48 2.33 5.57
N ASN A 164 1.69 3.65 5.45
CA ASN A 164 0.90 4.66 6.16
C ASN A 164 -0.53 4.74 5.63
N VAL A 165 -0.73 4.65 4.31
CA VAL A 165 -2.07 4.60 3.70
C VAL A 165 -2.83 3.35 4.16
N ALA A 166 -2.14 2.19 4.27
CA ALA A 166 -2.74 0.96 4.81
C ALA A 166 -3.23 1.16 6.25
N TYR A 167 -2.41 1.78 7.11
CA TYR A 167 -2.77 2.10 8.50
C TYR A 167 -3.99 3.03 8.58
N VAL A 168 -3.98 4.12 7.80
CA VAL A 168 -5.10 5.07 7.75
C VAL A 168 -6.37 4.38 7.26
N SER A 169 -6.27 3.61 6.17
CA SER A 169 -7.42 2.90 5.58
C SER A 169 -8.04 1.90 6.56
N LEU A 170 -7.22 1.20 7.32
CA LEU A 170 -7.68 0.27 8.34
C LEU A 170 -8.48 0.97 9.45
N GLY A 171 -8.03 2.14 9.89
CA GLY A 171 -8.75 2.94 10.89
C GLY A 171 -10.02 3.61 10.39
N VAL A 172 -10.09 3.92 9.09
CA VAL A 172 -11.25 4.57 8.45
C VAL A 172 -12.31 3.55 8.01
N PHE A 173 -11.90 2.35 7.56
CA PHE A 173 -12.78 1.31 7.01
C PHE A 173 -12.71 -0.02 7.78
N PRO A 174 -12.85 -0.02 9.12
CA PRO A 174 -12.63 -1.22 9.93
C PRO A 174 -13.60 -2.36 9.63
N GLU A 175 -14.78 -2.05 9.09
CA GLU A 175 -15.76 -3.06 8.70
C GLU A 175 -15.42 -3.77 7.38
N GLN A 176 -14.67 -3.09 6.50
CA GLN A 176 -14.35 -3.57 5.15
C GLN A 176 -12.95 -4.20 5.07
N ILE A 177 -11.99 -3.70 5.85
CA ILE A 177 -10.62 -4.20 5.90
C ILE A 177 -10.43 -4.99 7.19
N LYS A 178 -10.00 -6.25 7.08
CA LYS A 178 -9.85 -7.15 8.22
C LYS A 178 -8.49 -7.05 8.88
N THR A 179 -7.45 -6.80 8.09
CA THR A 179 -6.07 -6.73 8.59
C THR A 179 -5.20 -5.91 7.67
N GLY A 180 -4.06 -5.46 8.17
CA GLY A 180 -3.07 -4.72 7.40
C GLY A 180 -1.65 -5.19 7.66
N ILE A 181 -0.76 -4.90 6.71
CA ILE A 181 0.69 -5.08 6.84
C ILE A 181 1.36 -3.81 6.35
N SER A 182 2.26 -3.26 7.15
CA SER A 182 3.02 -2.06 6.83
C SER A 182 4.52 -2.37 6.82
N LEU A 183 5.14 -2.18 5.67
CA LEU A 183 6.56 -2.36 5.44
C LEU A 183 7.23 -0.99 5.49
N SER A 184 8.08 -0.75 6.49
CA SER A 184 8.82 0.51 6.67
C SER A 184 7.93 1.77 6.62
N PRO A 185 6.93 1.95 7.50
CA PRO A 185 6.06 3.13 7.49
C PRO A 185 6.85 4.44 7.66
N GLY A 186 6.42 5.47 6.96
CA GLY A 186 7.18 6.72 6.81
C GLY A 186 6.92 7.82 7.84
N LEU A 187 7.37 9.03 7.50
CA LEU A 187 7.44 10.21 8.37
C LEU A 187 6.13 10.96 8.59
N TRP A 188 5.23 10.88 7.62
CA TRP A 188 4.05 11.74 7.57
C TRP A 188 2.83 11.15 8.28
N GLU A 189 2.99 9.98 8.88
CA GLU A 189 1.93 9.23 9.55
C GLU A 189 1.17 10.06 10.58
N VAL A 190 1.90 10.81 11.41
CA VAL A 190 1.28 11.64 12.45
C VAL A 190 0.50 12.80 11.85
N ALA A 191 1.04 13.44 10.81
CA ALA A 191 0.37 14.54 10.13
C ALA A 191 -0.87 14.04 9.37
N SER A 192 -0.77 12.91 8.70
CA SER A 192 -1.89 12.31 7.94
C SER A 192 -3.02 11.80 8.83
N LEU A 193 -2.71 11.37 10.06
CA LEU A 193 -3.72 10.88 11.01
C LEU A 193 -4.45 12.00 11.72
N THR A 194 -3.85 13.18 11.86
CA THR A 194 -4.42 14.28 12.63
C THR A 194 -5.83 14.67 12.15
N PRO A 195 -6.12 14.84 10.85
CA PRO A 195 -7.46 15.17 10.39
C PRO A 195 -8.50 14.09 10.70
N LEU A 196 -8.09 12.81 10.67
CA LEU A 196 -8.99 11.68 10.94
C LEU A 196 -9.28 11.52 12.43
N VAL A 197 -8.27 11.72 13.28
CA VAL A 197 -8.40 11.62 14.74
C VAL A 197 -9.18 12.80 15.32
N ILE A 198 -9.00 14.00 14.77
CA ILE A 198 -9.68 15.23 15.19
C ILE A 198 -11.03 15.40 14.50
N GLY A 199 -11.22 14.75 13.35
CA GLY A 199 -12.43 14.88 12.53
C GLY A 199 -13.68 14.55 13.34
N ASP A 200 -14.57 15.52 13.42
CA ASP A 200 -15.98 15.60 13.89
C ASP A 200 -16.43 14.73 15.06
N GLY A 201 -15.57 13.97 15.71
CA GLY A 201 -15.88 13.17 16.92
C GLY A 201 -16.94 12.07 16.70
N ILE A 202 -17.24 11.72 15.44
CA ILE A 202 -18.34 10.79 15.10
C ILE A 202 -17.87 9.33 15.18
N ASN A 203 -16.60 9.05 14.84
CA ASN A 203 -16.01 7.72 15.01
C ASN A 203 -14.61 7.86 15.55
N PRO A 204 -14.26 7.16 16.65
CA PRO A 204 -12.87 7.06 17.06
C PRO A 204 -12.08 6.38 15.94
N PHE A 205 -10.92 6.95 15.59
CA PHE A 205 -9.97 6.34 14.69
C PHE A 205 -9.18 5.28 15.49
N GLU A 206 -9.51 4.02 15.28
CA GLU A 206 -8.93 2.90 16.04
C GLU A 206 -8.47 1.80 15.07
N PRO A 207 -7.31 1.96 14.40
CA PRO A 207 -6.76 0.90 13.56
C PRO A 207 -6.40 -0.32 14.42
N GLN A 208 -6.75 -1.50 13.92
CA GLN A 208 -6.50 -2.78 14.60
C GLN A 208 -6.04 -3.83 13.62
N SER A 209 -5.51 -4.95 14.11
CA SER A 209 -5.06 -6.07 13.27
C SER A 209 -3.99 -5.66 12.25
N MET A 210 -2.81 -5.23 12.76
CA MET A 210 -1.74 -4.71 11.92
C MET A 210 -0.39 -5.34 12.24
N LEU A 211 0.31 -5.82 11.20
CA LEU A 211 1.70 -6.24 11.26
C LEU A 211 2.59 -5.11 10.72
N TYR A 212 3.61 -4.75 11.47
CA TYR A 212 4.68 -3.84 11.06
C TYR A 212 5.97 -4.63 10.84
N MET A 213 6.64 -4.40 9.71
CA MET A 213 7.94 -5.00 9.37
C MET A 213 8.91 -3.91 8.96
N VAL A 214 10.13 -3.95 9.51
CA VAL A 214 11.16 -2.92 9.25
C VAL A 214 12.56 -3.48 9.50
N GLY A 215 13.55 -3.04 8.72
CA GLY A 215 14.97 -3.30 8.97
C GLY A 215 15.50 -2.44 10.13
N ASP A 216 16.41 -2.98 10.97
CA ASP A 216 16.98 -2.24 12.09
C ASP A 216 17.92 -1.10 11.65
N GLN A 217 18.41 -1.15 10.41
CA GLN A 217 19.27 -0.14 9.79
C GLN A 217 18.55 0.69 8.73
N ASP A 218 17.23 0.51 8.59
CA ASP A 218 16.39 1.30 7.68
C ASP A 218 16.23 2.72 8.21
N GLN A 219 16.81 3.69 7.47
CA GLN A 219 16.94 5.07 7.90
C GLN A 219 16.77 6.06 6.76
N LEU A 220 16.06 7.14 7.02
CA LEU A 220 16.02 8.30 6.13
C LEU A 220 17.15 9.28 6.53
N GLN A 221 18.07 9.53 5.59
CA GLN A 221 19.15 10.47 5.75
C GLN A 221 18.73 11.86 5.29
N GLY A 222 18.72 12.83 6.18
CA GLY A 222 18.54 14.23 5.87
C GLY A 222 19.85 15.02 6.06
N PRO A 223 19.92 16.30 5.67
CA PRO A 223 21.15 17.10 5.76
C PRO A 223 21.74 17.20 7.15
N ASP A 224 20.90 17.29 8.18
CA ASP A 224 21.29 17.47 9.57
C ASP A 224 20.66 16.46 10.54
N ILE A 225 19.94 15.45 10.02
CA ILE A 225 19.21 14.49 10.85
C ILE A 225 19.12 13.14 10.16
N THR A 226 19.27 12.08 10.93
CA THR A 226 18.93 10.71 10.53
C THR A 226 17.66 10.29 11.26
N LEU A 227 16.69 9.77 10.54
CA LEU A 227 15.42 9.31 11.07
C LEU A 227 15.30 7.80 10.89
N SER A 228 14.89 7.12 11.93
CA SER A 228 14.76 5.66 11.96
C SER A 228 13.33 5.25 11.61
N TYR A 229 13.18 4.41 10.61
CA TYR A 229 11.87 3.80 10.29
C TYR A 229 11.39 2.87 11.39
N VAL A 230 12.31 2.28 12.18
CA VAL A 230 11.94 1.51 13.39
C VAL A 230 11.18 2.38 14.39
N ASP A 231 11.58 3.64 14.57
CA ASP A 231 10.90 4.52 15.53
C ASP A 231 9.51 4.93 15.04
N PHE A 232 9.33 5.09 13.71
CA PHE A 232 7.99 5.32 13.13
C PHE A 232 7.10 4.09 13.26
N ALA A 233 7.61 2.91 12.94
CA ALA A 233 6.88 1.65 13.08
C ALA A 233 6.44 1.41 14.54
N ARG A 234 7.32 1.66 15.53
CA ARG A 234 6.99 1.58 16.95
C ARG A 234 5.91 2.58 17.37
N ASN A 235 5.97 3.79 16.82
CA ASN A 235 4.97 4.81 17.13
C ASN A 235 3.59 4.35 16.64
N LEU A 236 3.47 3.91 15.39
CA LEU A 236 2.21 3.42 14.85
C LEU A 236 1.72 2.16 15.55
N GLU A 237 2.62 1.21 15.84
CA GLU A 237 2.27 0.00 16.59
C GLU A 237 1.71 0.34 17.97
N SER A 238 2.27 1.34 18.66
CA SER A 238 1.78 1.77 19.96
C SER A 238 0.36 2.35 19.94
N LEU A 239 -0.06 2.90 18.80
CA LEU A 239 -1.38 3.50 18.57
C LEU A 239 -2.40 2.50 18.00
N THR A 240 -1.96 1.29 17.66
CA THR A 240 -2.79 0.25 17.06
C THR A 240 -3.41 -0.64 18.13
N ALA A 241 -4.69 -1.00 17.96
CA ALA A 241 -5.35 -2.00 18.81
C ALA A 241 -5.00 -3.43 18.39
N GLU A 242 -5.13 -4.38 19.33
CA GLU A 242 -4.89 -5.81 19.08
C GLU A 242 -5.88 -6.42 18.03
N PRO A 243 -5.46 -7.46 17.29
CA PRO A 243 -4.11 -8.05 17.25
C PRO A 243 -3.12 -7.14 16.53
N LYS A 244 -1.89 -7.04 17.03
CA LYS A 244 -0.81 -6.28 16.42
C LYS A 244 0.54 -6.93 16.62
N SER A 245 1.49 -6.66 15.75
CA SER A 245 2.87 -7.12 15.90
C SER A 245 3.84 -6.18 15.20
N LEU A 246 5.02 -6.01 15.79
CA LEU A 246 6.17 -5.35 15.17
C LEU A 246 7.33 -6.34 15.01
N ARG A 247 7.78 -6.56 13.77
CA ARG A 247 8.98 -7.31 13.47
C ARG A 247 10.09 -6.37 13.02
N VAL A 248 11.20 -6.34 13.77
CA VAL A 248 12.42 -5.63 13.39
C VAL A 248 13.45 -6.66 12.96
N PHE A 249 13.84 -6.62 11.68
CA PHE A 249 14.83 -7.52 11.10
C PHE A 249 16.23 -7.00 11.37
N GLN A 250 17.07 -7.84 11.97
CA GLN A 250 18.42 -7.45 12.37
C GLN A 250 19.38 -7.46 11.19
N ASN A 251 20.28 -6.46 11.15
CA ASN A 251 21.28 -6.26 10.09
C ASN A 251 20.68 -6.03 8.70
N SER A 252 19.47 -5.47 8.62
CA SER A 252 18.83 -5.11 7.36
C SER A 252 18.65 -3.59 7.28
N ALA A 253 19.09 -3.04 6.15
CA ALA A 253 18.82 -1.67 5.73
C ALA A 253 17.75 -1.61 4.63
N ASP A 254 17.12 -2.76 4.32
CA ASP A 254 16.10 -2.86 3.30
C ASP A 254 14.89 -2.02 3.68
N HIS A 255 14.33 -1.33 2.68
CA HIS A 255 13.19 -0.43 2.84
C HIS A 255 11.96 -0.97 2.12
N GLY A 256 10.83 -0.92 2.81
CA GLY A 256 9.55 -1.28 2.21
C GLY A 256 9.52 -2.71 1.65
N PHE A 257 9.09 -2.87 0.41
CA PHE A 257 8.97 -4.19 -0.23
C PHE A 257 10.32 -4.91 -0.44
N GLU A 258 11.46 -4.21 -0.41
CA GLU A 258 12.79 -4.84 -0.47
C GLU A 258 13.00 -5.84 0.68
N LEU A 259 12.31 -5.64 1.81
CA LEU A 259 12.32 -6.62 2.90
C LEU A 259 11.81 -7.98 2.44
N LEU A 260 10.78 -8.03 1.58
CA LEU A 260 10.23 -9.27 1.06
C LEU A 260 11.19 -9.95 0.07
N ASP A 261 12.04 -9.15 -0.61
CA ASP A 261 13.03 -9.64 -1.56
C ASP A 261 14.27 -10.20 -0.89
N ASN A 262 14.77 -9.51 0.15
CA ASN A 262 16.10 -9.73 0.70
C ASN A 262 16.10 -10.46 2.05
N VAL A 263 14.95 -10.49 2.74
CA VAL A 263 14.79 -11.13 4.05
C VAL A 263 13.80 -12.29 3.93
N PRO A 264 14.25 -13.54 3.75
CA PRO A 264 13.38 -14.69 3.48
C PRO A 264 12.22 -14.86 4.50
N GLU A 265 12.50 -14.63 5.78
CA GLU A 265 11.48 -14.76 6.83
C GLU A 265 10.42 -13.63 6.78
N ALA A 266 10.63 -12.55 6.02
CA ALA A 266 9.65 -11.47 5.90
C ALA A 266 8.44 -11.92 5.07
N LEU A 267 8.69 -12.62 3.98
CA LEU A 267 7.62 -13.18 3.14
C LEU A 267 6.84 -14.27 3.88
N ASP A 268 7.54 -15.17 4.58
CA ASP A 268 6.90 -16.20 5.42
C ASP A 268 6.00 -15.58 6.49
N LEU A 269 6.47 -14.50 7.12
CA LEU A 269 5.70 -13.79 8.16
C LEU A 269 4.49 -13.07 7.58
N LEU A 270 4.60 -12.51 6.37
CA LEU A 270 3.47 -11.91 5.66
C LEU A 270 2.35 -12.95 5.47
N PHE A 271 2.67 -14.13 4.95
CA PHE A 271 1.69 -15.20 4.75
C PHE A 271 1.10 -15.70 6.06
N LEU A 272 1.95 -15.93 7.07
CA LEU A 272 1.49 -16.37 8.39
C LEU A 272 0.52 -15.35 9.01
N TRP A 273 0.77 -14.04 8.84
CA TRP A 273 -0.12 -13.01 9.34
C TRP A 273 -1.45 -13.00 8.60
N LEU A 274 -1.44 -13.08 7.26
CA LEU A 274 -2.64 -13.13 6.44
C LEU A 274 -3.50 -14.35 6.78
N GLU A 275 -2.90 -15.54 6.88
CA GLU A 275 -3.60 -16.80 7.23
C GLU A 275 -4.31 -16.73 8.58
N ASN A 276 -3.76 -16.01 9.55
CA ASN A 276 -4.33 -15.92 10.90
C ASN A 276 -5.35 -14.80 11.08
N ASN A 277 -5.37 -13.79 10.19
CA ASN A 277 -6.15 -12.57 10.41
C ASN A 277 -7.10 -12.22 9.25
N LEU A 278 -7.08 -12.96 8.15
CA LEU A 278 -7.91 -12.76 6.97
C LEU A 278 -8.75 -14.02 6.67
#